data_f23fd14b8f9da5bde8ab0c8edad8485c
#
_entry.id   f23fd14b8f9da5bde8ab0c8edad8485c
#
_cell.length_a   1.000
_cell.length_b   1.000
_cell.length_c   1.000
_cell.angle_alpha   90.00
_cell.angle_beta   90.00
_cell.angle_gamma   90.00
#
_symmetry.space_group_name_H-M   'P 1'
#
loop_
_entity.id
_entity.type
_entity.pdbx_description
1 polymer ?
#
loop_
_entity_poly.entity_id
_entity_poly.type
_entity_poly.pdbx_seq_one_letter_code
_entity_poly.pdbx_strand_id
1 'polypeptide(L)'
;WIAPILSFTADEIWQHLPGKRGDTVFYETWYEGLTALPEGFELGRDYWREIYAVKEAVNKCLEEARARSEIKGSLSAEVTLYCEGQLAERLNHLGEELRFVLITSEATVRPVSEAAGVEQTNLEGLLVKVTPATHAKCERCWHHREDVGQNEQYSDLCGRCVTNVEGPGETRAYA
;
A
#
# COMPACT_ATOMS: atom_id res chain seq x y z
N TRP A 1 14.93 14.12 -11.01
CA TRP A 1 14.30 13.64 -12.26
C TRP A 1 13.00 14.35 -12.60
N ILE A 2 12.25 14.83 -11.62
CA ILE A 2 11.01 15.58 -11.90
C ILE A 2 11.27 17.06 -12.26
N ALA A 3 12.47 17.59 -11.98
CA ALA A 3 12.81 18.99 -12.19
C ALA A 3 12.56 19.51 -13.62
N PRO A 4 12.84 18.76 -14.70
CA PRO A 4 12.54 19.20 -16.05
C PRO A 4 11.04 19.35 -16.37
N ILE A 5 10.17 18.73 -15.58
CA ILE A 5 8.71 18.73 -15.78
C ILE A 5 8.03 19.64 -14.76
N LEU A 6 8.38 19.51 -13.49
CA LEU A 6 7.79 20.23 -12.35
C LEU A 6 8.84 21.13 -11.68
N SER A 7 9.41 22.06 -12.43
CA SER A 7 10.59 22.85 -12.06
C SER A 7 10.49 23.50 -10.68
N PHE A 8 9.44 24.26 -10.42
CA PHE A 8 9.28 24.96 -9.13
C PHE A 8 9.02 23.97 -7.97
N THR A 9 8.16 23.00 -8.17
CA THR A 9 7.86 21.98 -7.17
C THR A 9 9.09 21.15 -6.82
N ALA A 10 9.90 20.79 -7.83
CA ALA A 10 11.11 20.02 -7.61
C ALA A 10 12.15 20.82 -6.81
N ASP A 11 12.29 22.10 -7.07
CA ASP A 11 13.22 22.95 -6.34
C ASP A 11 12.72 23.20 -4.90
N GLU A 12 11.42 23.39 -4.70
CA GLU A 12 10.83 23.48 -3.36
C GLU A 12 11.06 22.18 -2.56
N ILE A 13 10.79 21.02 -3.16
CA ILE A 13 11.08 19.72 -2.54
C ILE A 13 12.58 19.61 -2.19
N TRP A 14 13.47 20.06 -3.10
CA TRP A 14 14.90 20.04 -2.89
C TRP A 14 15.32 20.76 -1.61
N GLN A 15 14.73 21.90 -1.30
CA GLN A 15 15.01 22.68 -0.10
C GLN A 15 14.62 21.94 1.20
N HIS A 16 13.62 21.06 1.13
CA HIS A 16 13.09 20.32 2.29
C HIS A 16 13.65 18.91 2.46
N LEU A 17 14.43 18.42 1.51
CA LEU A 17 15.05 17.10 1.66
C LEU A 17 16.12 17.09 2.78
N PRO A 18 16.28 16.04 3.60
CA PRO A 18 17.33 15.95 4.61
C PRO A 18 18.72 15.76 3.98
N GLY A 19 19.79 16.25 4.64
CA GLY A 19 21.18 16.12 4.21
C GLY A 19 21.80 17.40 3.65
N LYS A 20 23.09 17.33 3.27
CA LYS A 20 23.82 18.46 2.65
C LYS A 20 23.61 18.42 1.14
N ARG A 21 23.29 19.56 0.55
CA ARG A 21 23.06 19.70 -0.89
C ARG A 21 23.33 21.12 -1.37
N GLY A 22 23.34 21.34 -2.68
CA GLY A 22 23.44 22.66 -3.29
C GLY A 22 22.15 23.48 -3.11
N ASP A 23 22.25 24.77 -3.45
CA ASP A 23 21.15 25.74 -3.25
C ASP A 23 19.91 25.46 -4.09
N THR A 24 20.07 24.74 -5.20
CA THR A 24 18.97 24.41 -6.11
C THR A 24 19.22 23.10 -6.83
N VAL A 25 18.14 22.36 -7.11
CA VAL A 25 18.18 21.13 -7.88
C VAL A 25 18.69 21.33 -9.32
N PHE A 26 18.61 22.56 -9.85
CA PHE A 26 19.01 22.86 -11.23
C PHE A 26 20.52 22.89 -11.46
N TYR A 27 21.33 22.86 -10.41
CA TYR A 27 22.79 22.72 -10.49
C TYR A 27 23.24 21.26 -10.41
N GLU A 28 22.29 20.33 -10.16
CA GLU A 28 22.60 18.91 -10.09
C GLU A 28 22.56 18.24 -11.48
N THR A 29 23.37 17.22 -11.62
CA THR A 29 23.35 16.33 -12.80
C THR A 29 22.40 15.17 -12.61
N TRP A 30 22.08 14.47 -13.70
CA TRP A 30 21.29 13.25 -13.61
C TRP A 30 21.95 12.22 -12.70
N TYR A 31 21.14 11.61 -11.85
CA TYR A 31 21.61 10.51 -11.01
C TYR A 31 21.91 9.27 -11.85
N GLU A 32 23.16 8.83 -11.84
CA GLU A 32 23.65 7.69 -12.63
C GLU A 32 23.80 6.40 -11.80
N GLY A 33 23.48 6.44 -10.51
CA GLY A 33 23.66 5.32 -9.58
C GLY A 33 22.59 4.22 -9.65
N LEU A 34 21.69 4.23 -10.67
CA LEU A 34 20.72 3.16 -10.85
C LEU A 34 21.36 1.99 -11.59
N THR A 35 21.20 0.80 -11.02
CA THR A 35 21.63 -0.46 -11.62
C THR A 35 20.42 -1.34 -11.95
N ALA A 36 20.59 -2.27 -12.88
CA ALA A 36 19.59 -3.32 -13.09
C ALA A 36 19.47 -4.20 -11.84
N LEU A 37 18.27 -4.72 -11.58
CA LEU A 37 18.11 -5.72 -10.55
C LEU A 37 18.96 -6.95 -10.86
N PRO A 38 19.58 -7.60 -9.85
CA PRO A 38 20.30 -8.86 -10.03
C PRO A 38 19.41 -9.92 -10.68
N GLU A 39 20.00 -10.78 -11.50
CA GLU A 39 19.30 -11.94 -12.05
C GLU A 39 18.84 -12.86 -10.90
N GLY A 40 17.60 -13.33 -10.94
CA GLY A 40 17.05 -14.17 -9.88
C GLY A 40 16.67 -13.44 -8.58
N PHE A 41 16.62 -12.11 -8.60
CA PHE A 41 16.15 -11.35 -7.45
C PHE A 41 14.70 -11.73 -7.11
N GLU A 42 14.45 -12.19 -5.89
CA GLU A 42 13.15 -12.74 -5.47
C GLU A 42 11.99 -11.76 -5.69
N LEU A 43 12.19 -10.49 -5.35
CA LEU A 43 11.22 -9.40 -5.55
C LEU A 43 11.43 -8.71 -6.91
N GLY A 44 11.77 -9.48 -7.94
CA GLY A 44 12.01 -8.99 -9.28
C GLY A 44 10.74 -8.58 -10.04
N ARG A 45 10.91 -8.27 -11.33
CA ARG A 45 9.80 -7.79 -12.18
C ARG A 45 8.64 -8.76 -12.29
N ASP A 46 8.88 -10.08 -12.28
CA ASP A 46 7.83 -11.08 -12.42
C ASP A 46 7.00 -11.19 -11.15
N TYR A 47 7.64 -11.08 -9.98
CA TYR A 47 6.95 -10.97 -8.71
C TYR A 47 6.00 -9.77 -8.71
N TRP A 48 6.51 -8.57 -8.97
CA TRP A 48 5.70 -7.35 -8.95
C TRP A 48 4.64 -7.31 -10.06
N ARG A 49 4.88 -7.92 -11.22
CA ARG A 49 3.86 -8.04 -12.27
C ARG A 49 2.64 -8.82 -11.78
N GLU A 50 2.86 -9.91 -11.06
CA GLU A 50 1.77 -10.70 -10.46
C GLU A 50 1.05 -9.92 -9.35
N ILE A 51 1.80 -9.27 -8.45
CA ILE A 51 1.22 -8.40 -7.41
C ILE A 51 0.38 -7.27 -8.02
N TYR A 52 0.83 -6.65 -9.10
CA TYR A 52 0.05 -5.63 -9.80
C TYR A 52 -1.20 -6.19 -10.48
N ALA A 53 -1.17 -7.40 -11.03
CA ALA A 53 -2.35 -8.06 -11.56
C ALA A 53 -3.40 -8.33 -10.46
N VAL A 54 -2.95 -8.74 -9.26
CA VAL A 54 -3.81 -8.86 -8.08
C VAL A 54 -4.40 -7.50 -7.71
N LYS A 55 -3.58 -6.44 -7.65
CA LYS A 55 -4.04 -5.08 -7.36
C LYS A 55 -5.12 -4.60 -8.34
N GLU A 56 -4.97 -4.87 -9.63
CA GLU A 56 -5.98 -4.53 -10.65
C GLU A 56 -7.29 -5.28 -10.41
N ALA A 57 -7.23 -6.57 -10.09
CA ALA A 57 -8.41 -7.37 -9.76
C ALA A 57 -9.11 -6.83 -8.49
N VAL A 58 -8.35 -6.50 -7.45
CA VAL A 58 -8.88 -5.90 -6.21
C VAL A 58 -9.50 -4.54 -6.47
N ASN A 59 -8.85 -3.68 -7.25
CA ASN A 59 -9.38 -2.36 -7.60
C ASN A 59 -10.74 -2.46 -8.30
N LYS A 60 -10.92 -3.44 -9.19
CA LYS A 60 -12.22 -3.69 -9.82
C LYS A 60 -13.29 -4.05 -8.78
N CYS A 61 -12.99 -4.95 -7.86
CA CYS A 61 -13.93 -5.32 -6.78
C CYS A 61 -14.25 -4.12 -5.86
N LEU A 62 -13.26 -3.28 -5.56
CA LEU A 62 -13.46 -2.05 -4.78
C LEU A 62 -14.36 -1.05 -5.50
N GLU A 63 -14.19 -0.84 -6.80
CA GLU A 63 -15.06 0.05 -7.58
C GLU A 63 -16.49 -0.51 -7.69
N GLU A 64 -16.66 -1.80 -7.82
CA GLU A 64 -17.99 -2.44 -7.79
C GLU A 64 -18.67 -2.26 -6.43
N ALA A 65 -17.95 -2.47 -5.31
CA ALA A 65 -18.47 -2.23 -3.97
C ALA A 65 -18.82 -0.74 -3.74
N ARG A 66 -18.01 0.18 -4.29
CA ARG A 66 -18.26 1.61 -4.25
C ARG A 66 -19.51 1.99 -5.07
N ALA A 67 -19.68 1.42 -6.25
CA ALA A 67 -20.88 1.64 -7.08
C ALA A 67 -22.16 1.18 -6.38
N ARG A 68 -22.07 0.09 -5.58
CA ARG A 68 -23.18 -0.37 -4.72
C ARG A 68 -23.32 0.43 -3.40
N SER A 69 -22.49 1.46 -3.19
CA SER A 69 -22.46 2.27 -1.96
C SER A 69 -22.16 1.48 -0.68
N GLU A 70 -21.49 0.34 -0.80
CA GLU A 70 -21.06 -0.49 0.34
C GLU A 70 -19.83 0.11 1.04
N ILE A 71 -18.97 0.79 0.28
CA ILE A 71 -17.79 1.51 0.77
C ILE A 71 -17.76 2.94 0.22
N LYS A 72 -17.10 3.86 0.93
CA LYS A 72 -16.91 5.24 0.48
C LYS A 72 -15.65 5.42 -0.37
N GLY A 73 -14.63 4.63 -0.10
CA GLY A 73 -13.35 4.66 -0.78
C GLY A 73 -12.49 3.46 -0.36
N SER A 74 -11.37 3.22 -1.04
CA SER A 74 -10.52 2.06 -0.80
C SER A 74 -10.01 1.99 0.64
N LEU A 75 -9.63 3.13 1.26
CA LEU A 75 -9.19 3.18 2.65
C LEU A 75 -10.32 2.97 3.67
N SER A 76 -11.59 2.97 3.25
CA SER A 76 -12.71 2.57 4.10
C SER A 76 -13.12 1.11 3.91
N ALA A 77 -12.26 0.31 3.26
CA ALA A 77 -12.48 -1.09 2.99
C ALA A 77 -11.39 -1.99 3.59
N GLU A 78 -11.81 -3.19 3.93
CA GLU A 78 -10.98 -4.35 4.23
C GLU A 78 -11.16 -5.36 3.12
N VAL A 79 -10.07 -6.01 2.69
CA VAL A 79 -10.13 -7.01 1.63
C VAL A 79 -9.63 -8.37 2.13
N THR A 80 -10.34 -9.41 1.75
CA THR A 80 -9.87 -10.79 1.93
C THR A 80 -9.62 -11.40 0.55
N LEU A 81 -8.38 -11.84 0.35
CA LEU A 81 -7.93 -12.49 -0.88
C LEU A 81 -7.90 -14.00 -0.64
N TYR A 82 -8.67 -14.74 -1.42
CA TYR A 82 -8.69 -16.18 -1.36
C TYR A 82 -7.92 -16.75 -2.54
N CYS A 83 -6.79 -17.37 -2.25
CA CYS A 83 -5.91 -17.98 -3.23
C CYS A 83 -5.07 -19.07 -2.58
N GLU A 84 -4.37 -19.84 -3.40
CA GLU A 84 -3.54 -20.98 -2.97
C GLU A 84 -2.20 -20.98 -3.71
N GLY A 85 -1.30 -21.88 -3.29
CA GLY A 85 -0.02 -22.11 -3.95
C GLY A 85 0.89 -20.88 -3.95
N GLN A 86 1.63 -20.72 -5.05
CA GLN A 86 2.63 -19.67 -5.20
C GLN A 86 2.06 -18.26 -5.05
N LEU A 87 0.83 -18.02 -5.52
CA LEU A 87 0.19 -16.72 -5.38
C LEU A 87 -0.03 -16.36 -3.90
N ALA A 88 -0.53 -17.31 -3.10
CA ALA A 88 -0.73 -17.11 -1.67
C ALA A 88 0.60 -16.87 -0.94
N GLU A 89 1.66 -17.61 -1.29
CA GLU A 89 3.00 -17.41 -0.73
C GLU A 89 3.54 -16.01 -1.02
N ARG A 90 3.44 -15.55 -2.26
CA ARG A 90 3.89 -14.21 -2.67
C ARG A 90 3.13 -13.09 -1.98
N LEU A 91 1.82 -13.21 -1.84
CA LEU A 91 1.01 -12.21 -1.13
C LEU A 91 1.32 -12.20 0.37
N ASN A 92 1.44 -13.37 0.99
CA ASN A 92 1.81 -13.49 2.40
C ASN A 92 3.24 -12.97 2.68
N HIS A 93 4.14 -13.02 1.70
CA HIS A 93 5.49 -12.46 1.83
C HIS A 93 5.46 -10.95 2.15
N LEU A 94 4.48 -10.23 1.63
CA LEU A 94 4.31 -8.79 1.91
C LEU A 94 3.75 -8.52 3.33
N GLY A 95 3.18 -9.52 4.00
CA GLY A 95 2.63 -9.40 5.34
C GLY A 95 1.67 -8.21 5.46
N GLU A 96 1.82 -7.43 6.53
CA GLU A 96 1.02 -6.23 6.80
C GLU A 96 1.17 -5.14 5.73
N GLU A 97 2.24 -5.17 4.93
CA GLU A 97 2.47 -4.16 3.89
C GLU A 97 1.61 -4.41 2.64
N LEU A 98 1.00 -5.59 2.50
CA LEU A 98 0.06 -5.90 1.43
C LEU A 98 -1.07 -4.86 1.35
N ARG A 99 -1.59 -4.41 2.50
CA ARG A 99 -2.62 -3.37 2.55
C ARG A 99 -2.17 -2.02 1.96
N PHE A 100 -0.87 -1.69 2.02
CA PHE A 100 -0.34 -0.47 1.39
C PHE A 100 -0.25 -0.62 -0.12
N VAL A 101 0.16 -1.78 -0.61
CA VAL A 101 0.15 -2.09 -2.03
C VAL A 101 -1.26 -1.99 -2.61
N LEU A 102 -2.25 -2.53 -1.90
CA LEU A 102 -3.66 -2.52 -2.32
C LEU A 102 -4.40 -1.21 -2.00
N ILE A 103 -3.81 -0.35 -1.14
CA ILE A 103 -4.39 0.92 -0.67
C ILE A 103 -5.74 0.67 0.04
N THR A 104 -5.73 -0.27 0.98
CA THR A 104 -6.90 -0.63 1.81
C THR A 104 -6.56 -0.56 3.29
N SER A 105 -7.56 -0.50 4.17
CA SER A 105 -7.31 -0.47 5.62
C SER A 105 -6.78 -1.79 6.15
N GLU A 106 -7.23 -2.90 5.56
CA GLU A 106 -6.76 -4.25 5.88
C GLU A 106 -6.68 -5.08 4.61
N ALA A 107 -5.75 -6.03 4.57
CA ALA A 107 -5.61 -7.01 3.49
C ALA A 107 -5.20 -8.36 4.07
N THR A 108 -6.06 -9.37 3.97
CA THR A 108 -5.83 -10.70 4.52
C THR A 108 -5.85 -11.75 3.41
N VAL A 109 -4.90 -12.69 3.45
CA VAL A 109 -4.87 -13.85 2.54
C VAL A 109 -5.45 -15.07 3.25
N ARG A 110 -6.37 -15.77 2.60
CA ARG A 110 -7.04 -16.96 3.12
C ARG A 110 -7.08 -18.07 2.07
N PRO A 111 -7.17 -19.36 2.48
CA PRO A 111 -7.32 -20.44 1.54
C PRO A 111 -8.67 -20.38 0.80
N VAL A 112 -8.70 -20.85 -0.45
CA VAL A 112 -9.91 -20.85 -1.30
C VAL A 112 -11.06 -21.63 -0.66
N SER A 113 -10.77 -22.63 0.15
CA SER A 113 -11.78 -23.40 0.88
C SER A 113 -12.67 -22.57 1.82
N GLU A 114 -12.21 -21.38 2.22
CA GLU A 114 -12.95 -20.44 3.07
C GLU A 114 -13.79 -19.43 2.27
N ALA A 115 -13.72 -19.46 0.93
CA ALA A 115 -14.35 -18.47 0.05
C ALA A 115 -15.83 -18.76 -0.26
N ALA A 116 -16.61 -19.22 0.71
CA ALA A 116 -18.03 -19.55 0.46
C ALA A 116 -18.84 -18.32 0.01
N GLY A 117 -19.44 -18.41 -1.18
CA GLY A 117 -20.29 -17.35 -1.75
C GLY A 117 -19.53 -16.12 -2.27
N VAL A 118 -18.22 -16.23 -2.45
CA VAL A 118 -17.40 -15.16 -3.06
C VAL A 118 -17.27 -15.43 -4.55
N GLU A 119 -17.52 -14.41 -5.38
CA GLU A 119 -17.38 -14.52 -6.83
C GLU A 119 -15.90 -14.50 -7.24
N GLN A 120 -15.61 -15.21 -8.32
CA GLN A 120 -14.27 -15.24 -8.89
C GLN A 120 -13.96 -13.91 -9.59
N THR A 121 -12.72 -13.43 -9.44
CA THR A 121 -12.25 -12.25 -10.15
C THR A 121 -11.90 -12.57 -11.61
N ASN A 122 -11.52 -11.56 -12.38
CA ASN A 122 -10.96 -11.74 -13.73
C ASN A 122 -9.53 -12.33 -13.72
N LEU A 123 -8.91 -12.48 -12.55
CA LEU A 123 -7.62 -13.15 -12.37
C LEU A 123 -7.88 -14.59 -11.92
N GLU A 124 -7.45 -15.55 -12.74
CA GLU A 124 -7.61 -16.97 -12.43
C GLU A 124 -6.92 -17.33 -11.11
N GLY A 125 -7.60 -18.13 -10.27
CA GLY A 125 -7.08 -18.56 -8.98
C GLY A 125 -7.17 -17.52 -7.86
N LEU A 126 -7.80 -16.37 -8.10
CA LEU A 126 -8.03 -15.32 -7.10
C LEU A 126 -9.52 -15.01 -6.94
N LEU A 127 -10.03 -15.12 -5.71
CA LEU A 127 -11.32 -14.56 -5.32
C LEU A 127 -11.08 -13.43 -4.31
N VAL A 128 -11.90 -12.40 -4.37
CA VAL A 128 -11.75 -11.21 -3.52
C VAL A 128 -13.08 -10.87 -2.86
N LYS A 129 -13.06 -10.74 -1.54
CA LYS A 129 -14.18 -10.22 -0.78
C LYS A 129 -13.82 -8.83 -0.26
N VAL A 130 -14.67 -7.86 -0.56
CA VAL A 130 -14.57 -6.50 -0.04
C VAL A 130 -15.59 -6.33 1.08
N THR A 131 -15.18 -5.79 2.21
CA THR A 131 -16.06 -5.45 3.33
C THR A 131 -15.77 -4.02 3.80
N PRO A 132 -16.79 -3.27 4.27
CA PRO A 132 -16.56 -1.99 4.90
C PRO A 132 -15.69 -2.15 6.15
N ALA A 133 -14.71 -1.27 6.31
CA ALA A 133 -13.93 -1.22 7.55
C ALA A 133 -14.79 -0.70 8.70
N THR A 134 -14.73 -1.38 9.84
CA THR A 134 -15.57 -1.11 11.02
C THR A 134 -14.86 -0.33 12.11
N HIS A 135 -13.52 -0.29 12.08
CA HIS A 135 -12.70 0.41 13.05
C HIS A 135 -12.70 1.93 12.85
N ALA A 136 -12.24 2.67 13.85
CA ALA A 136 -12.09 4.12 13.78
C ALA A 136 -11.06 4.51 12.70
N LYS A 137 -11.30 5.63 12.03
CA LYS A 137 -10.40 6.20 11.03
C LYS A 137 -9.28 6.96 11.72
N CYS A 138 -8.04 6.69 11.34
CA CYS A 138 -6.90 7.52 11.71
C CYS A 138 -6.92 8.84 10.92
N GLU A 139 -6.91 9.99 11.59
CA GLU A 139 -7.00 11.30 10.93
C GLU A 139 -5.75 11.66 10.11
N ARG A 140 -4.61 11.02 10.35
CA ARG A 140 -3.38 11.25 9.59
C ARG A 140 -3.27 10.38 8.35
N CYS A 141 -3.41 9.06 8.45
CA CYS A 141 -3.21 8.14 7.32
C CYS A 141 -4.51 7.65 6.69
N TRP A 142 -5.64 7.94 7.30
CA TRP A 142 -7.00 7.62 6.87
C TRP A 142 -7.35 6.13 6.81
N HIS A 143 -6.44 5.25 7.22
CA HIS A 143 -6.78 3.85 7.43
C HIS A 143 -7.69 3.71 8.64
N HIS A 144 -8.60 2.76 8.57
CA HIS A 144 -9.41 2.34 9.69
C HIS A 144 -8.67 1.24 10.45
N ARG A 145 -8.33 1.49 11.71
CA ARG A 145 -7.51 0.58 12.52
C ARG A 145 -8.05 0.44 13.92
N GLU A 146 -7.93 -0.78 14.49
CA GLU A 146 -8.37 -1.10 15.85
C GLU A 146 -7.61 -0.35 16.94
N ASP A 147 -6.40 0.09 16.66
CA ASP A 147 -5.51 0.78 17.58
C ASP A 147 -5.68 2.31 17.58
N VAL A 148 -6.59 2.87 16.78
CA VAL A 148 -6.97 4.28 16.88
C VAL A 148 -7.68 4.54 18.19
N GLY A 149 -7.21 5.54 18.96
CA GLY A 149 -7.74 5.88 20.27
C GLY A 149 -7.04 5.18 21.45
N GLN A 150 -6.07 4.30 21.21
CA GLN A 150 -5.32 3.62 22.28
C GLN A 150 -4.23 4.49 22.89
N ASN A 151 -3.79 5.55 22.20
CA ASN A 151 -2.82 6.50 22.74
C ASN A 151 -3.57 7.74 23.26
N GLU A 152 -3.46 8.03 24.58
CA GLU A 152 -4.17 9.15 25.21
C GLU A 152 -3.76 10.52 24.66
N GLN A 153 -2.51 10.70 24.28
CA GLN A 153 -1.99 11.96 23.73
C GLN A 153 -2.40 12.16 22.26
N TYR A 154 -2.59 11.07 21.52
CA TYR A 154 -2.91 11.04 20.09
C TYR A 154 -4.11 10.12 19.83
N SER A 155 -5.24 10.44 20.46
CA SER A 155 -6.44 9.60 20.44
C SER A 155 -7.11 9.47 19.05
N ASP A 156 -6.73 10.29 18.09
CA ASP A 156 -7.18 10.29 16.70
C ASP A 156 -6.21 9.60 15.73
N LEU A 157 -5.06 9.11 16.23
CA LEU A 157 -4.04 8.44 15.42
C LEU A 157 -3.95 6.94 15.70
N CYS A 158 -3.63 6.17 14.68
CA CYS A 158 -3.23 4.77 14.85
C CYS A 158 -1.79 4.66 15.36
N GLY A 159 -1.41 3.54 15.98
CA GLY A 159 -0.10 3.33 16.57
C GLY A 159 1.07 3.55 15.60
N ARG A 160 0.89 3.13 14.33
CA ARG A 160 1.87 3.43 13.26
C ARG A 160 2.08 4.94 13.08
N CYS A 161 1.02 5.72 13.06
CA CYS A 161 1.11 7.17 12.91
C CYS A 161 1.73 7.84 14.15
N VAL A 162 1.44 7.34 15.34
CA VAL A 162 2.10 7.80 16.59
C VAL A 162 3.61 7.52 16.52
N THR A 163 4.03 6.33 16.13
CA THR A 163 5.44 5.99 15.94
C THR A 163 6.14 6.90 14.93
N ASN A 164 5.44 7.30 13.87
CA ASN A 164 5.99 8.21 12.85
C ASN A 164 6.04 9.67 13.28
N VAL A 165 5.23 10.08 14.25
CA VAL A 165 5.19 11.47 14.75
C VAL A 165 6.17 11.67 15.89
N GLU A 166 6.18 10.75 16.86
CA GLU A 166 6.93 10.88 18.11
C GLU A 166 8.14 9.93 18.21
N GLY A 167 8.14 8.87 17.42
CA GLY A 167 9.13 7.81 17.51
C GLY A 167 10.18 7.86 16.39
N PRO A 168 10.93 6.76 16.24
CA PRO A 168 11.96 6.61 15.20
C PRO A 168 11.38 6.47 13.79
N GLY A 169 10.08 6.42 13.65
CA GLY A 169 9.39 6.08 12.41
C GLY A 169 9.16 4.58 12.23
N GLU A 170 8.23 4.25 11.33
CA GLU A 170 7.99 2.86 10.96
C GLU A 170 9.11 2.30 10.09
N THR A 171 9.35 1.00 10.20
CA THR A 171 10.21 0.26 9.28
C THR A 171 9.34 -0.45 8.25
N ARG A 172 9.62 -0.25 6.96
CA ARG A 172 8.99 -0.95 5.85
C ARG A 172 10.04 -1.71 5.06
N ALA A 173 9.64 -2.85 4.52
CA ALA A 173 10.50 -3.70 3.71
C ALA A 173 10.11 -3.69 2.23
N TYR A 174 8.83 -3.47 1.89
CA TYR A 174 8.29 -3.72 0.55
C TYR A 174 7.47 -2.56 -0.03
N ALA A 175 6.73 -1.81 0.77
CA ALA A 175 5.78 -0.81 0.27
C ALA A 175 5.68 0.45 1.14
#